data_a806d87cc887a7f7b9e3dfb12d6ff128
#
_entry.id   a806d87cc887a7f7b9e3dfb12d6ff128
#
_cell.length_a   1.000
_cell.length_b   1.000
_cell.length_c   1.000
_cell.angle_alpha   90.00
_cell.angle_beta   90.00
_cell.angle_gamma   90.00
#
_symmetry.space_group_name_H-M   'P 1'
#
loop_
_entity.id
_entity.type
_entity.pdbx_description
1 polymer ?
#
loop_
_entity_poly.entity_id
_entity_poly.type
_entity_poly.pdbx_seq_one_letter_code
_entity_poly.pdbx_strand_id
1 'polypeptide(L)'
;MLIDGVQDPGNLGTLIRTAVGAGVEAMFLTSNTVDIYNEKTVRSTMSGLCKLPIYINVSTDDVVKLKELGIKLYGTVLEDSVDYGQPTYEGATMIALGNEANGISEDILQLVTQRISIPMYGPMESLNVAIAGALCMYKVQERKLCLSK
;
A
#
# COMPACT_ATOMS: atom_id res chain seq x y z
N MET A 1 -0.62 -5.45 1.05
CA MET A 1 -0.13 -4.16 0.54
C MET A 1 0.78 -4.39 -0.65
N LEU A 2 0.72 -3.55 -1.68
CA LEU A 2 1.70 -3.48 -2.77
C LEU A 2 2.44 -2.15 -2.68
N ILE A 3 3.77 -2.18 -2.68
CA ILE A 3 4.65 -1.01 -2.63
C ILE A 3 5.39 -0.93 -3.95
N ASP A 4 5.11 0.11 -4.70
CA ASP A 4 5.62 0.27 -6.06
C ASP A 4 6.61 1.44 -6.12
N GLY A 5 7.89 1.12 -5.94
CA GLY A 5 8.99 2.06 -6.13
C GLY A 5 9.18 3.10 -5.02
N VAL A 6 8.74 2.86 -3.79
CA VAL A 6 9.05 3.74 -2.65
C VAL A 6 10.56 3.75 -2.41
N GLN A 7 11.17 4.95 -2.42
CA GLN A 7 12.62 5.13 -2.39
C GLN A 7 13.17 5.54 -1.02
N ASP A 8 12.40 6.23 -0.19
CA ASP A 8 12.88 6.61 1.15
C ASP A 8 12.80 5.41 2.11
N PRO A 9 13.95 5.00 2.68
CA PRO A 9 14.01 3.87 3.60
C PRO A 9 13.24 4.11 4.91
N GLY A 10 13.08 5.37 5.33
CA GLY A 10 12.28 5.74 6.49
C GLY A 10 10.79 5.54 6.24
N ASN A 11 10.31 5.92 5.03
CA ASN A 11 8.94 5.68 4.61
C ASN A 11 8.63 4.18 4.53
N LEU A 12 9.52 3.39 3.90
CA LEU A 12 9.34 1.95 3.81
C LEU A 12 9.30 1.30 5.20
N GLY A 13 10.22 1.65 6.09
CA GLY A 13 10.23 1.13 7.46
C GLY A 13 8.98 1.50 8.25
N THR A 14 8.48 2.73 8.10
CA THR A 14 7.23 3.20 8.70
C THR A 14 6.03 2.43 8.16
N LEU A 15 5.97 2.19 6.85
CA LEU A 15 4.92 1.38 6.22
C LEU A 15 4.91 -0.05 6.77
N ILE A 16 6.08 -0.70 6.87
CA ILE A 16 6.20 -2.06 7.42
C ILE A 16 5.70 -2.10 8.88
N ARG A 17 6.15 -1.16 9.71
CA ARG A 17 5.71 -1.05 11.11
C ARG A 17 4.20 -0.86 11.21
N THR A 18 3.65 0.03 10.41
CA THR A 18 2.21 0.33 10.39
C THR A 18 1.41 -0.86 9.89
N ALA A 19 1.89 -1.57 8.87
CA ALA A 19 1.26 -2.77 8.33
C ALA A 19 1.11 -3.87 9.39
N VAL A 20 2.16 -4.09 10.20
CA VAL A 20 2.08 -5.01 11.36
C VAL A 20 1.02 -4.54 12.36
N GLY A 21 1.01 -3.26 12.71
CA GLY A 21 0.03 -2.70 13.65
C GLY A 21 -1.40 -2.73 13.15
N ALA A 22 -1.61 -2.60 11.85
CA ALA A 22 -2.91 -2.66 11.18
C ALA A 22 -3.36 -4.10 10.86
N GLY A 23 -2.57 -5.13 11.19
CA GLY A 23 -2.94 -6.52 10.89
C GLY A 23 -2.93 -6.84 9.39
N VAL A 24 -2.04 -6.22 8.62
CA VAL A 24 -1.81 -6.57 7.22
C VAL A 24 -1.18 -7.96 7.15
N GLU A 25 -1.70 -8.80 6.28
CA GLU A 25 -1.29 -10.22 6.18
C GLU A 25 -0.01 -10.41 5.37
N ALA A 26 0.25 -9.55 4.38
CA ALA A 26 1.45 -9.60 3.55
C ALA A 26 1.76 -8.25 2.89
N MET A 27 3.03 -8.05 2.54
CA MET A 27 3.50 -6.90 1.77
C MET A 27 4.29 -7.38 0.55
N PHE A 28 4.03 -6.77 -0.60
CA PHE A 28 4.64 -7.06 -1.89
C PHE A 28 5.39 -5.80 -2.35
N LEU A 29 6.66 -5.92 -2.70
CA LEU A 29 7.52 -4.83 -3.11
C LEU A 29 8.02 -5.07 -4.53
N THR A 30 7.82 -4.09 -5.41
CA THR A 30 8.41 -4.13 -6.77
C THR A 30 9.93 -3.95 -6.71
N SER A 31 10.62 -4.35 -7.77
CA SER A 31 12.09 -4.37 -7.84
C SER A 31 12.77 -2.99 -7.69
N ASN A 32 12.03 -1.92 -7.99
CA ASN A 32 12.49 -0.54 -7.86
C ASN A 32 12.20 0.08 -6.47
N THR A 33 11.71 -0.70 -5.51
CA THR A 33 11.55 -0.27 -4.11
C THR A 33 12.90 -0.36 -3.39
N VAL A 34 13.17 0.58 -2.47
CA VAL A 34 14.39 0.57 -1.65
C VAL A 34 14.54 -0.74 -0.88
N ASP A 35 15.79 -1.18 -0.70
CA ASP A 35 16.10 -2.43 0.00
C ASP A 35 15.54 -2.45 1.44
N ILE A 36 14.80 -3.51 1.75
CA ILE A 36 14.24 -3.73 3.10
C ILE A 36 15.32 -3.92 4.16
N TYR A 37 16.51 -4.37 3.77
CA TYR A 37 17.66 -4.55 4.65
C TYR A 37 18.54 -3.31 4.77
N ASN A 38 18.20 -2.21 4.10
CA ASN A 38 18.83 -0.92 4.36
C ASN A 38 18.75 -0.59 5.85
N GLU A 39 19.86 -0.17 6.43
CA GLU A 39 19.97 0.06 7.89
C GLU A 39 18.90 1.00 8.44
N LYS A 40 18.58 2.08 7.71
CA LYS A 40 17.52 3.02 8.10
C LYS A 40 16.14 2.36 8.03
N THR A 41 15.88 1.53 7.01
CA THR A 41 14.63 0.74 6.93
C THR A 41 14.50 -0.17 8.13
N VAL A 42 15.51 -1.01 8.38
CA VAL A 42 15.51 -1.98 9.50
C VAL A 42 15.21 -1.29 10.83
N ARG A 43 15.90 -0.18 11.13
CA ARG A 43 15.66 0.59 12.37
C ARG A 43 14.24 1.13 12.45
N SER A 44 13.72 1.64 11.34
CA SER A 44 12.37 2.25 11.30
C SER A 44 11.24 1.24 11.46
N THR A 45 11.47 -0.04 11.17
CA THR A 45 10.44 -1.09 11.29
C THR A 45 10.12 -1.46 12.73
N MET A 46 11.00 -1.16 13.70
CA MET A 46 10.83 -1.56 15.10
C MET A 46 10.51 -3.06 15.26
N SER A 47 11.32 -3.91 14.67
CA SER A 47 11.15 -5.39 14.58
C SER A 47 10.00 -5.87 13.66
N GLY A 48 9.38 -5.00 12.90
CA GLY A 48 8.28 -5.37 11.98
C GLY A 48 8.68 -6.36 10.89
N LEU A 49 9.94 -6.33 10.44
CA LEU A 49 10.46 -7.28 9.43
C LEU A 49 10.29 -8.76 9.82
N CYS A 50 10.32 -9.07 11.11
CA CYS A 50 10.16 -10.44 11.58
C CYS A 50 8.70 -10.86 11.81
N LYS A 51 7.75 -9.93 11.61
CA LYS A 51 6.34 -10.14 11.96
C LYS A 51 5.39 -10.08 10.77
N LEU A 52 5.90 -9.69 9.60
CA LEU A 52 5.11 -9.52 8.39
C LEU A 52 5.77 -10.30 7.25
N PRO A 53 5.07 -11.19 6.55
CA PRO A 53 5.53 -11.75 5.30
C PRO A 53 5.75 -10.64 4.27
N ILE A 54 6.98 -10.52 3.76
CA ILE A 54 7.36 -9.52 2.77
C ILE A 54 7.94 -10.23 1.56
N TYR A 55 7.35 -10.00 0.40
CA TYR A 55 7.78 -10.52 -0.89
C TYR A 55 8.45 -9.40 -1.67
N ILE A 56 9.70 -9.58 -2.05
CA ILE A 56 10.52 -8.61 -2.78
C ILE A 56 10.62 -8.96 -4.26
N ASN A 57 10.97 -7.98 -5.09
CA ASN A 57 11.11 -8.14 -6.55
C ASN A 57 9.84 -8.68 -7.23
N VAL A 58 8.69 -8.26 -6.73
CA VAL A 58 7.39 -8.66 -7.28
C VAL A 58 7.22 -8.04 -8.67
N SER A 59 6.93 -8.88 -9.65
CA SER A 59 6.68 -8.48 -11.04
C SER A 59 5.20 -8.15 -11.29
N THR A 60 4.92 -7.50 -12.40
CA THR A 60 3.55 -7.28 -12.88
C THR A 60 2.79 -8.60 -13.05
N ASP A 61 3.44 -9.65 -13.57
CA ASP A 61 2.85 -10.98 -13.73
C ASP A 61 2.44 -11.61 -12.38
N ASP A 62 3.23 -11.38 -11.32
CA ASP A 62 2.87 -11.86 -9.99
C ASP A 62 1.63 -11.12 -9.46
N VAL A 63 1.50 -9.82 -9.74
CA VAL A 63 0.29 -9.05 -9.39
C VAL A 63 -0.93 -9.55 -10.16
N VAL A 64 -0.77 -9.92 -11.46
CA VAL A 64 -1.84 -10.54 -12.24
C VAL A 64 -2.31 -11.84 -11.59
N LYS A 65 -1.39 -12.74 -11.22
CA LYS A 65 -1.72 -13.99 -10.51
C LYS A 65 -2.47 -13.76 -9.20
N LEU A 66 -2.05 -12.75 -8.41
CA LEU A 66 -2.76 -12.38 -7.17
C LEU A 66 -4.19 -11.93 -7.45
N LYS A 67 -4.42 -11.18 -8.53
CA LYS A 67 -5.77 -10.78 -8.96
C LYS A 67 -6.62 -11.96 -9.40
N GLU A 68 -6.03 -12.92 -10.12
CA GLU A 68 -6.71 -14.18 -10.53
C GLU A 68 -7.17 -15.00 -9.32
N LEU A 69 -6.48 -14.89 -8.19
CA LEU A 69 -6.91 -15.45 -6.90
C LEU A 69 -8.04 -14.66 -6.20
N GLY A 70 -8.58 -13.63 -6.87
CA GLY A 70 -9.69 -12.83 -6.35
C GLY A 70 -9.29 -11.63 -5.48
N ILE A 71 -8.00 -11.27 -5.43
CA ILE A 71 -7.55 -10.08 -4.70
C ILE A 71 -7.91 -8.83 -5.49
N LYS A 72 -8.65 -7.93 -4.87
CA LYS A 72 -8.99 -6.61 -5.43
C LYS A 72 -7.86 -5.62 -5.17
N LEU A 73 -7.31 -5.03 -6.24
CA LEU A 73 -6.23 -4.05 -6.15
C LEU A 73 -6.79 -2.63 -6.18
N TYR A 74 -6.57 -1.87 -5.12
CA TYR A 74 -6.92 -0.45 -5.00
C TYR A 74 -5.66 0.39 -5.11
N GLY A 75 -5.58 1.26 -6.13
CA GLY A 75 -4.43 2.14 -6.34
C GLY A 75 -4.65 3.53 -5.74
N THR A 76 -3.71 4.00 -4.96
CA THR A 76 -3.74 5.38 -4.45
C THR A 76 -3.25 6.35 -5.53
N VAL A 77 -4.16 7.14 -6.09
CA VAL A 77 -3.88 8.13 -7.14
C VAL A 77 -4.67 9.42 -6.89
N LEU A 78 -4.23 10.52 -7.46
CA LEU A 78 -4.90 11.82 -7.28
C LEU A 78 -6.04 12.02 -8.28
N GLU A 79 -5.85 11.55 -9.52
CA GLU A 79 -6.79 11.78 -10.61
C GLU A 79 -7.71 10.58 -10.86
N ASP A 80 -8.92 10.84 -11.36
CA ASP A 80 -9.91 9.82 -11.72
C ASP A 80 -10.14 8.78 -10.62
N SER A 81 -10.23 9.22 -9.37
CA SER A 81 -10.33 8.39 -8.19
C SER A 81 -11.58 8.69 -7.38
N VAL A 82 -11.99 7.74 -6.56
CA VAL A 82 -13.02 7.96 -5.53
C VAL A 82 -12.38 8.17 -4.17
N ASP A 83 -13.10 8.81 -3.25
CA ASP A 83 -12.67 8.93 -1.85
C ASP A 83 -12.39 7.54 -1.27
N TYR A 84 -11.23 7.37 -0.63
CA TYR A 84 -10.79 6.10 -0.02
C TYR A 84 -11.76 5.55 1.03
N GLY A 85 -12.64 6.36 1.55
CA GLY A 85 -13.73 5.96 2.44
C GLY A 85 -14.95 5.35 1.75
N GLN A 86 -15.10 5.48 0.43
CA GLN A 86 -16.28 4.99 -0.30
C GLN A 86 -16.29 3.47 -0.52
N PRO A 87 -15.17 2.80 -0.92
CA PRO A 87 -15.19 1.37 -1.14
C PRO A 87 -15.54 0.59 0.13
N THR A 88 -16.21 -0.54 -0.03
CA THR A 88 -16.54 -1.45 1.09
C THR A 88 -15.35 -2.31 1.49
N TYR A 89 -14.35 -2.48 0.61
CA TYR A 89 -13.18 -3.35 0.82
C TYR A 89 -13.53 -4.80 1.15
N GLU A 90 -14.60 -5.30 0.56
CA GLU A 90 -15.05 -6.70 0.76
C GLU A 90 -14.07 -7.69 0.14
N GLY A 91 -13.85 -8.80 0.84
CA GLY A 91 -12.97 -9.88 0.40
C GLY A 91 -11.49 -9.58 0.55
N ALA A 92 -10.69 -10.28 -0.25
CA ALA A 92 -9.25 -10.08 -0.27
C ALA A 92 -8.92 -8.74 -0.93
N THR A 93 -8.25 -7.86 -0.19
CA THR A 93 -7.98 -6.47 -0.56
C THR A 93 -6.49 -6.18 -0.53
N MET A 94 -5.97 -5.55 -1.59
CA MET A 94 -4.60 -5.08 -1.67
C MET A 94 -4.61 -3.59 -2.02
N ILE A 95 -3.93 -2.77 -1.22
CA ILE A 95 -3.72 -1.34 -1.50
C ILE A 95 -2.35 -1.19 -2.15
N ALA A 96 -2.28 -0.51 -3.28
CA ALA A 96 -1.04 -0.11 -3.93
C ALA A 96 -0.68 1.33 -3.57
N LEU A 97 0.58 1.52 -3.18
CA LEU A 97 1.22 2.81 -2.94
C LEU A 97 2.38 2.97 -3.91
N GLY A 98 2.46 4.12 -4.54
CA GLY A 98 3.50 4.42 -5.52
C GLY A 98 4.69 5.19 -4.96
N ASN A 99 5.61 5.48 -5.85
CA ASN A 99 6.77 6.34 -5.63
C ASN A 99 6.35 7.76 -5.22
N GLU A 100 7.15 8.40 -4.36
CA GLU A 100 6.85 9.73 -3.82
C GLU A 100 6.76 10.83 -4.89
N ALA A 101 7.51 10.69 -5.98
CA ALA A 101 7.57 11.68 -7.06
C ALA A 101 6.67 11.30 -8.25
N ASN A 102 6.63 10.02 -8.61
CA ASN A 102 6.00 9.55 -9.85
C ASN A 102 4.68 8.79 -9.63
N GLY A 103 4.31 8.52 -8.38
CA GLY A 103 3.13 7.71 -8.08
C GLY A 103 3.31 6.23 -8.42
N ILE A 104 2.21 5.55 -8.67
CA ILE A 104 2.16 4.14 -9.09
C ILE A 104 2.60 4.04 -10.55
N SER A 105 3.44 3.06 -10.89
CA SER A 105 3.88 2.82 -12.28
C SER A 105 2.71 2.47 -13.20
N GLU A 106 2.84 2.82 -14.48
CA GLU A 106 1.77 2.60 -15.47
C GLU A 106 1.37 1.13 -15.55
N ASP A 107 2.33 0.21 -15.51
CA ASP A 107 2.09 -1.23 -15.56
C ASP A 107 1.24 -1.72 -14.38
N ILE A 108 1.49 -1.23 -13.18
CA ILE A 108 0.67 -1.56 -12.00
C ILE A 108 -0.66 -0.83 -12.07
N LEU A 109 -0.68 0.41 -12.55
CA LEU A 109 -1.89 1.23 -12.64
C LEU A 109 -2.95 0.61 -13.57
N GLN A 110 -2.52 -0.06 -14.65
CA GLN A 110 -3.41 -0.82 -15.56
C GLN A 110 -4.07 -2.02 -14.87
N LEU A 111 -3.47 -2.55 -13.81
CA LEU A 111 -4.00 -3.67 -13.04
C LEU A 111 -4.93 -3.23 -11.90
N VAL A 112 -5.00 -1.95 -11.59
CA VAL A 112 -5.82 -1.41 -10.50
C VAL A 112 -7.30 -1.68 -10.78
N THR A 113 -7.98 -2.29 -9.81
CA THR A 113 -9.42 -2.55 -9.88
C THR A 113 -10.21 -1.26 -9.66
N GLN A 114 -9.77 -0.45 -8.72
CA GLN A 114 -10.37 0.84 -8.40
C GLN A 114 -9.32 1.84 -7.93
N ARG A 115 -9.36 3.04 -8.46
CA ARG A 115 -8.53 4.17 -8.04
C ARG A 115 -9.17 4.84 -6.82
N ILE A 116 -8.37 5.12 -5.82
CA ILE A 116 -8.79 5.77 -4.57
C ILE A 116 -7.88 6.95 -4.24
N SER A 117 -8.43 7.97 -3.60
CA SER A 117 -7.67 9.11 -3.10
C SER A 117 -8.08 9.48 -1.67
N ILE A 118 -7.14 10.03 -0.94
CA ILE A 118 -7.40 10.62 0.37
C ILE A 118 -7.72 12.09 0.16
N PRO A 119 -8.91 12.58 0.56
CA PRO A 119 -9.30 13.97 0.32
C PRO A 119 -8.38 14.93 1.08
N MET A 120 -7.92 15.96 0.37
CA MET A 120 -7.11 17.02 0.95
C MET A 120 -8.00 18.22 1.29
N TYR A 121 -8.00 18.63 2.55
CA TYR A 121 -8.83 19.75 3.03
C TYR A 121 -8.04 21.06 3.19
N GLY A 122 -6.76 21.04 2.90
CA GLY A 122 -5.84 22.18 2.98
C GLY A 122 -5.12 22.42 1.65
N PRO A 123 -4.15 23.36 1.62
CA PRO A 123 -3.49 23.79 0.39
C PRO A 123 -2.40 22.81 -0.11
N MET A 124 -2.22 21.64 0.52
CA MET A 124 -1.25 20.64 0.10
C MET A 124 -1.84 19.73 -0.96
N GLU A 125 -1.05 19.34 -1.95
CA GLU A 125 -1.47 18.48 -3.06
C GLU A 125 -1.51 16.98 -2.67
N SER A 126 -0.64 16.55 -1.76
CA SER A 126 -0.53 15.14 -1.35
C SER A 126 0.00 14.98 0.07
N LEU A 127 -0.17 13.77 0.60
CA LEU A 127 0.43 13.33 1.87
C LEU A 127 1.73 12.58 1.63
N ASN A 128 2.58 12.54 2.65
CA ASN A 128 3.69 11.59 2.70
C ASN A 128 3.16 10.17 2.48
N VAL A 129 3.88 9.34 1.70
CA VAL A 129 3.43 8.01 1.30
C VAL A 129 3.19 7.06 2.49
N ALA A 130 3.99 7.16 3.54
CA ALA A 130 3.80 6.35 4.74
C ALA A 130 2.53 6.76 5.52
N ILE A 131 2.21 8.04 5.54
CA ILE A 131 0.97 8.56 6.14
C ILE A 131 -0.24 8.13 5.31
N ALA A 132 -0.18 8.29 4.00
CA ALA A 132 -1.24 7.82 3.10
C ALA A 132 -1.50 6.32 3.26
N GLY A 133 -0.42 5.53 3.30
CA GLY A 133 -0.51 4.09 3.53
C GLY A 133 -1.14 3.74 4.87
N ALA A 134 -0.78 4.45 5.95
CA ALA A 134 -1.36 4.26 7.27
C ALA A 134 -2.88 4.48 7.26
N LEU A 135 -3.33 5.59 6.68
CA LEU A 135 -4.76 5.90 6.57
C LEU A 135 -5.52 4.83 5.78
N CYS A 136 -4.98 4.39 4.64
CA CYS A 136 -5.60 3.34 3.83
C CYS A 136 -5.67 2.01 4.57
N MET A 137 -4.59 1.56 5.22
CA MET A 137 -4.55 0.31 5.98
C MET A 137 -5.61 0.29 7.08
N TYR A 138 -5.68 1.34 7.88
CA TYR A 138 -6.66 1.42 8.97
C TYR A 138 -8.09 1.58 8.44
N LYS A 139 -8.31 2.27 7.32
CA LYS A 139 -9.64 2.35 6.70
C LYS A 139 -10.15 0.99 6.22
N VAL A 140 -9.29 0.17 5.62
CA VAL A 140 -9.64 -1.20 5.22
C VAL A 140 -10.04 -2.03 6.44
N GLN A 141 -9.29 -1.96 7.54
CA GLN A 141 -9.60 -2.71 8.76
C GLN A 141 -10.91 -2.23 9.42
N GLU A 142 -11.13 -0.91 9.48
CA GLU A 142 -12.38 -0.34 9.99
C GLU A 142 -13.59 -0.89 9.21
N ARG A 143 -13.51 -0.91 7.87
CA ARG A 143 -14.59 -1.44 7.02
C ARG A 143 -14.82 -2.93 7.23
N LYS A 144 -13.76 -3.73 7.32
CA LYS A 144 -13.87 -5.17 7.61
C LYS A 144 -14.54 -5.44 8.95
N LEU A 145 -14.20 -4.70 10.00
CA LEU A 145 -14.82 -4.82 11.31
C LEU A 145 -16.32 -4.43 11.31
N CYS A 146 -16.72 -3.45 10.49
CA CYS A 146 -18.13 -3.08 10.34
C CYS A 146 -18.95 -4.15 9.62
N LEU A 147 -18.34 -4.89 8.70
CA LEU A 147 -19.02 -5.98 7.95
C LEU A 147 -19.12 -7.30 8.75
N SER A 148 -18.34 -7.43 9.81
CA SER A 148 -18.31 -8.65 10.65
C SER A 148 -19.32 -8.62 11.80
N LYS A 149 -20.08 -7.54 11.93
CA LYS A 149 -21.19 -7.36 12.90
C LYS A 149 -22.55 -7.54 12.24
#